data_73e058c174f33c79de3468fa7c96a95f
#
_entry.id   73e058c174f33c79de3468fa7c96a95f
#
_cell.length_a   1.000
_cell.length_b   1.000
_cell.length_c   1.000
_cell.angle_alpha   90.00
_cell.angle_beta   90.00
_cell.angle_gamma   90.00
#
_symmetry.space_group_name_H-M   'P 1'
#
loop_
_entity.id
_entity.type
_entity.pdbx_description
1 polymer ?
#
loop_
_entity_poly.entity_id
_entity_poly.type
_entity_poly.pdbx_seq_one_letter_code
_entity_poly.pdbx_strand_id
1 'polypeptide(L)'
;MDRLPRCDTIIAFWGVTSGDPAALDVNSTLAETAHDMATRLGARRVLHMSSAGVYGPGTNMTEDTALPRPVTLYGRAKLHMEQRVAQLAATSPVAHCCLRLANVVGADSLAPALNGDQPAELDRFPDGGSPVRSYIAPGMLARVLAGLASLPPDRLPSVLNVAARQPVAMADLLQAAGRYVTWRDAPPDAVQSVTLNVNLLSQTLPQVDLVADAPAMVSDLKRTQAA
;
A
#
# COMPACT_ATOMS: atom_id res chain seq x y z
N MET A 1 32.88 14.43 -7.67
CA MET A 1 31.51 13.92 -7.52
C MET A 1 31.58 12.41 -7.73
N ASP A 2 31.50 11.66 -6.66
CA ASP A 2 31.49 10.20 -6.75
C ASP A 2 30.22 9.80 -7.55
N ARG A 3 30.43 9.00 -8.61
CA ARG A 3 29.33 8.49 -9.41
C ARG A 3 28.54 7.50 -8.51
N LEU A 4 27.28 7.79 -8.26
CA LEU A 4 26.39 6.81 -7.65
C LEU A 4 26.44 5.50 -8.45
N PRO A 5 26.43 4.35 -7.80
CA PRO A 5 26.45 3.06 -8.50
C PRO A 5 25.20 2.93 -9.38
N ARG A 6 25.35 2.26 -10.52
CA ARG A 6 24.20 1.87 -11.35
C ARG A 6 23.28 0.94 -10.55
N CYS A 7 21.99 1.10 -10.74
CA CYS A 7 20.99 0.21 -10.15
C CYS A 7 19.96 -0.19 -11.22
N ASP A 8 19.38 -1.35 -11.07
CA ASP A 8 18.35 -1.85 -12.01
C ASP A 8 16.94 -1.38 -11.66
N THR A 9 16.70 -1.05 -10.39
CA THR A 9 15.38 -0.71 -9.87
C THR A 9 15.49 0.40 -8.83
N ILE A 10 14.57 1.36 -8.91
CA ILE A 10 14.32 2.34 -7.85
C ILE A 10 13.01 1.96 -7.16
N ILE A 11 13.03 1.89 -5.82
CA ILE A 11 11.83 1.73 -4.99
C ILE A 11 11.62 3.05 -4.26
N ALA A 12 10.61 3.82 -4.66
CA ALA A 12 10.33 5.14 -4.14
C ALA A 12 9.41 5.07 -2.91
N PHE A 13 9.99 4.85 -1.72
CA PHE A 13 9.26 4.78 -0.44
C PHE A 13 8.86 6.14 0.13
N TRP A 14 9.23 7.22 -0.52
CA TRP A 14 8.89 8.56 -0.08
C TRP A 14 7.45 8.94 -0.43
N GLY A 15 6.95 9.97 0.25
CA GLY A 15 5.63 10.51 -0.01
C GLY A 15 5.13 11.36 1.15
N VAL A 16 4.17 12.22 0.84
CA VAL A 16 3.46 13.04 1.82
C VAL A 16 2.09 12.41 2.04
N THR A 17 1.75 12.10 3.30
CA THR A 17 0.52 11.39 3.68
C THR A 17 -0.54 12.30 4.29
N SER A 18 -0.14 13.50 4.75
CA SER A 18 -1.02 14.47 5.40
C SER A 18 -0.59 15.90 5.08
N GLY A 19 -1.48 16.84 5.26
CA GLY A 19 -1.26 18.24 5.00
C GLY A 19 -2.35 18.85 4.11
N ASP A 20 -2.13 20.08 3.69
CA ASP A 20 -2.98 20.77 2.74
C ASP A 20 -2.79 20.21 1.29
N PRO A 21 -3.62 20.61 0.34
CA PRO A 21 -3.50 20.15 -1.05
C PRO A 21 -2.12 20.41 -1.66
N ALA A 22 -1.48 21.55 -1.36
CA ALA A 22 -0.17 21.89 -1.92
C ALA A 22 0.95 20.97 -1.39
N ALA A 23 0.92 20.68 -0.09
CA ALA A 23 1.84 19.72 0.52
C ALA A 23 1.65 18.31 -0.07
N LEU A 24 0.40 17.88 -0.29
CA LEU A 24 0.10 16.57 -0.85
C LEU A 24 0.48 16.46 -2.34
N ASP A 25 0.47 17.57 -3.10
CA ASP A 25 0.82 17.60 -4.52
C ASP A 25 2.32 17.31 -4.76
N VAL A 26 3.15 17.46 -3.73
CA VAL A 26 4.56 17.05 -3.74
C VAL A 26 4.73 15.57 -4.12
N ASN A 27 3.72 14.70 -3.91
CA ASN A 27 3.77 13.31 -4.37
C ASN A 27 4.02 13.19 -5.87
N SER A 28 3.49 14.08 -6.70
CA SER A 28 3.72 14.09 -8.16
C SER A 28 5.16 14.49 -8.46
N THR A 29 5.69 15.53 -7.82
CA THR A 29 7.10 15.96 -7.97
C THR A 29 8.09 14.87 -7.51
N LEU A 30 7.77 14.14 -6.45
CA LEU A 30 8.59 13.01 -5.98
C LEU A 30 8.60 11.87 -7.01
N ALA A 31 7.48 11.63 -7.72
CA ALA A 31 7.44 10.63 -8.79
C ALA A 31 8.31 11.06 -9.99
N GLU A 32 8.30 12.35 -10.36
CA GLU A 32 9.21 12.91 -11.38
C GLU A 32 10.68 12.75 -10.96
N THR A 33 10.99 13.08 -9.71
CA THR A 33 12.34 12.91 -9.15
C THR A 33 12.80 11.44 -9.24
N ALA A 34 11.93 10.48 -8.93
CA ALA A 34 12.25 9.05 -9.05
C ALA A 34 12.52 8.65 -10.52
N HIS A 35 11.75 9.18 -11.47
CA HIS A 35 11.97 8.99 -12.90
C HIS A 35 13.32 9.55 -13.35
N ASP A 36 13.64 10.79 -12.96
CA ASP A 36 14.92 11.44 -13.30
C ASP A 36 16.11 10.67 -12.71
N MET A 37 15.98 10.22 -11.48
CA MET A 37 16.99 9.35 -10.86
C MET A 37 17.15 8.04 -11.63
N ALA A 38 16.06 7.39 -12.06
CA ALA A 38 16.11 6.17 -12.84
C ALA A 38 16.88 6.38 -14.14
N THR A 39 16.60 7.46 -14.85
CA THR A 39 17.27 7.82 -16.09
C THR A 39 18.78 8.05 -15.87
N ARG A 40 19.15 8.81 -14.83
CA ARG A 40 20.57 9.12 -14.51
C ARG A 40 21.36 7.91 -14.03
N LEU A 41 20.74 6.99 -13.28
CA LEU A 41 21.40 5.80 -12.74
C LEU A 41 21.34 4.61 -13.70
N GLY A 42 20.62 4.71 -14.81
CA GLY A 42 20.41 3.64 -15.77
C GLY A 42 19.48 2.55 -15.24
N ALA A 43 18.58 2.90 -14.30
CA ALA A 43 17.59 1.97 -13.81
C ALA A 43 16.54 1.68 -14.89
N ARG A 44 16.13 0.42 -14.96
CA ARG A 44 15.17 -0.05 -15.97
C ARG A 44 13.73 0.02 -15.46
N ARG A 45 13.52 0.18 -14.16
CA ARG A 45 12.19 0.24 -13.54
C ARG A 45 12.14 1.10 -12.28
N VAL A 46 10.92 1.64 -12.03
CA VAL A 46 10.61 2.38 -10.80
C VAL A 46 9.32 1.82 -10.20
N LEU A 47 9.35 1.50 -8.92
CA LEU A 47 8.18 1.14 -8.12
C LEU A 47 7.77 2.36 -7.28
N HIS A 48 6.56 2.87 -7.52
CA HIS A 48 6.01 4.03 -6.81
C HIS A 48 4.99 3.60 -5.76
N MET A 49 5.13 4.07 -4.53
CA MET A 49 4.15 3.79 -3.47
C MET A 49 2.89 4.64 -3.68
N SER A 50 1.86 4.04 -4.30
CA SER A 50 0.51 4.56 -4.32
C SER A 50 -0.30 4.02 -3.13
N SER A 51 -1.61 4.10 -3.17
CA SER A 51 -2.48 3.73 -2.04
C SER A 51 -3.79 3.14 -2.52
N ALA A 52 -4.34 2.19 -1.77
CA ALA A 52 -5.74 1.75 -1.91
C ALA A 52 -6.75 2.91 -1.79
N GLY A 53 -6.37 4.02 -1.14
CA GLY A 53 -7.17 5.23 -1.01
C GLY A 53 -7.56 5.90 -2.33
N VAL A 54 -6.92 5.55 -3.45
CA VAL A 54 -7.31 6.02 -4.79
C VAL A 54 -8.67 5.48 -5.24
N TYR A 55 -9.09 4.32 -4.74
CA TYR A 55 -10.38 3.73 -5.08
C TYR A 55 -11.56 4.40 -4.36
N GLY A 56 -11.35 4.89 -3.13
CA GLY A 56 -12.42 5.24 -2.21
C GLY A 56 -13.07 3.99 -1.58
N PRO A 57 -14.29 4.11 -1.03
CA PRO A 57 -15.03 2.99 -0.44
C PRO A 57 -15.38 1.91 -1.47
N GLY A 58 -15.21 0.65 -1.10
CA GLY A 58 -15.57 -0.50 -1.95
C GLY A 58 -14.92 -1.79 -1.51
N THR A 59 -15.41 -2.90 -2.03
CA THR A 59 -14.89 -4.23 -1.73
C THR A 59 -14.39 -4.93 -3.00
N ASN A 60 -13.38 -5.78 -2.84
CA ASN A 60 -12.80 -6.57 -3.92
C ASN A 60 -12.39 -5.73 -5.14
N MET A 61 -11.81 -4.55 -4.89
CA MET A 61 -11.43 -3.57 -5.91
C MET A 61 -10.29 -4.12 -6.78
N THR A 62 -10.47 -4.10 -8.11
CA THR A 62 -9.48 -4.56 -9.10
C THR A 62 -8.83 -3.39 -9.81
N GLU A 63 -7.66 -3.60 -10.41
CA GLU A 63 -6.89 -2.56 -11.10
C GLU A 63 -7.54 -2.07 -12.39
N ASP A 64 -8.25 -2.94 -13.08
CA ASP A 64 -8.80 -2.74 -14.43
C ASP A 64 -10.27 -2.32 -14.44
N THR A 65 -11.08 -2.82 -13.51
CA THR A 65 -12.54 -2.60 -13.54
C THR A 65 -13.02 -1.60 -12.50
N ALA A 66 -12.28 -1.41 -11.40
CA ALA A 66 -12.63 -0.45 -10.37
C ALA A 66 -12.12 0.96 -10.75
N LEU A 67 -13.05 1.84 -11.13
CA LEU A 67 -12.72 3.23 -11.41
C LEU A 67 -12.26 3.94 -10.13
N PRO A 68 -11.10 4.61 -10.13
CA PRO A 68 -10.64 5.39 -9.00
C PRO A 68 -11.64 6.52 -8.64
N ARG A 69 -12.10 6.54 -7.40
CA ARG A 69 -13.02 7.57 -6.85
C ARG A 69 -12.59 7.99 -5.45
N PRO A 70 -11.40 8.60 -5.31
CA PRO A 70 -10.85 8.96 -4.01
C PRO A 70 -11.74 9.98 -3.29
N VAL A 71 -12.07 9.69 -2.04
CA VAL A 71 -12.87 10.60 -1.19
C VAL A 71 -12.02 11.51 -0.32
N THR A 72 -10.74 11.15 -0.10
CA THR A 72 -9.81 11.93 0.72
C THR A 72 -8.86 12.78 -0.13
N LEU A 73 -8.32 13.86 0.44
CA LEU A 73 -7.27 14.68 -0.21
C LEU A 73 -6.05 13.83 -0.58
N TYR A 74 -5.61 12.98 0.35
CA TYR A 74 -4.50 12.06 0.13
C TYR A 74 -4.75 11.09 -1.05
N GLY A 75 -5.93 10.46 -1.09
CA GLY A 75 -6.30 9.56 -2.19
C GLY A 75 -6.30 10.29 -3.55
N ARG A 76 -6.81 11.54 -3.59
CA ARG A 76 -6.77 12.38 -4.80
C ARG A 76 -5.33 12.69 -5.23
N ALA A 77 -4.48 13.07 -4.28
CA ALA A 77 -3.07 13.35 -4.59
C ALA A 77 -2.32 12.11 -5.09
N LYS A 78 -2.60 10.93 -4.53
CA LYS A 78 -2.02 9.68 -5.04
C LYS A 78 -2.54 9.34 -6.44
N LEU A 79 -3.79 9.60 -6.74
CA LEU A 79 -4.32 9.42 -8.10
C LEU A 79 -3.67 10.38 -9.10
N HIS A 80 -3.46 11.66 -8.74
CA HIS A 80 -2.73 12.62 -9.56
C HIS A 80 -1.27 12.13 -9.81
N MET A 81 -0.62 11.63 -8.77
CA MET A 81 0.70 11.01 -8.92
C MET A 81 0.68 9.84 -9.92
N GLU A 82 -0.30 8.92 -9.85
CA GLU A 82 -0.42 7.80 -10.81
C GLU A 82 -0.59 8.31 -12.25
N GLN A 83 -1.40 9.34 -12.46
CA GLN A 83 -1.60 9.98 -13.77
C GLN A 83 -0.31 10.59 -14.28
N ARG A 84 0.47 11.25 -13.41
CA ARG A 84 1.78 11.80 -13.77
C ARG A 84 2.78 10.70 -14.13
N VAL A 85 2.82 9.62 -13.37
CA VAL A 85 3.65 8.43 -13.68
C VAL A 85 3.29 7.83 -15.04
N ALA A 86 2.00 7.73 -15.36
CA ALA A 86 1.57 7.23 -16.68
C ALA A 86 2.06 8.11 -17.83
N GLN A 87 2.07 9.45 -17.68
CA GLN A 87 2.62 10.38 -18.65
C GLN A 87 4.13 10.19 -18.85
N LEU A 88 4.88 10.03 -17.75
CA LEU A 88 6.32 9.77 -17.79
C LEU A 88 6.63 8.43 -18.49
N ALA A 89 5.88 7.39 -18.17
CA ALA A 89 6.04 6.06 -18.78
C ALA A 89 5.78 6.08 -20.29
N ALA A 90 4.85 6.91 -20.77
CA ALA A 90 4.52 6.98 -22.20
C ALA A 90 5.67 7.51 -23.08
N THR A 91 6.65 8.21 -22.50
CA THR A 91 7.76 8.88 -23.22
C THR A 91 9.14 8.36 -22.80
N SER A 92 9.21 7.30 -22.03
CA SER A 92 10.45 6.79 -21.45
C SER A 92 10.58 5.27 -21.63
N PRO A 93 11.81 4.75 -21.82
CA PRO A 93 12.07 3.32 -21.79
C PRO A 93 12.05 2.71 -20.36
N VAL A 94 11.96 3.54 -19.34
CA VAL A 94 11.88 3.09 -17.94
C VAL A 94 10.48 2.55 -17.65
N ALA A 95 10.39 1.32 -17.18
CA ALA A 95 9.12 0.74 -16.75
C ALA A 95 8.71 1.30 -15.37
N HIS A 96 7.45 1.66 -15.23
CA HIS A 96 6.89 2.22 -13.99
C HIS A 96 5.75 1.34 -13.48
N CYS A 97 5.69 1.14 -12.16
CA CYS A 97 4.58 0.49 -11.50
C CYS A 97 4.09 1.33 -10.31
N CYS A 98 2.82 1.69 -10.31
CA CYS A 98 2.15 2.30 -9.16
C CYS A 98 1.57 1.20 -8.26
N LEU A 99 2.12 1.03 -7.07
CA LEU A 99 1.67 0.04 -6.11
C LEU A 99 0.54 0.62 -5.26
N ARG A 100 -0.71 0.22 -5.52
CA ARG A 100 -1.87 0.58 -4.69
C ARG A 100 -1.81 -0.24 -3.40
N LEU A 101 -1.04 0.27 -2.47
CA LEU A 101 -0.71 -0.41 -1.23
C LEU A 101 -1.92 -0.40 -0.28
N ALA A 102 -2.25 -1.57 0.25
CA ALA A 102 -3.17 -1.74 1.36
C ALA A 102 -2.59 -1.17 2.67
N ASN A 103 -3.31 -1.30 3.77
CA ASN A 103 -2.78 -0.98 5.08
C ASN A 103 -1.56 -1.87 5.38
N VAL A 104 -0.46 -1.26 5.83
CA VAL A 104 0.71 -2.00 6.29
C VAL A 104 0.62 -2.17 7.79
N VAL A 105 0.64 -3.40 8.25
CA VAL A 105 0.54 -3.71 9.69
C VAL A 105 1.67 -3.01 10.44
N GLY A 106 1.31 -2.21 11.45
CA GLY A 106 2.26 -1.43 12.26
C GLY A 106 2.70 -0.10 11.64
N ALA A 107 2.16 0.28 10.46
CA ALA A 107 2.42 1.57 9.82
C ALA A 107 1.14 2.28 9.34
N ASP A 108 -0.02 1.83 9.77
CA ASP A 108 -1.34 2.42 9.48
C ASP A 108 -1.95 3.09 10.74
N SER A 109 -3.25 3.38 10.71
CA SER A 109 -3.97 3.98 11.84
C SER A 109 -3.98 3.14 13.11
N LEU A 110 -3.75 1.83 13.03
CA LEU A 110 -3.62 0.95 14.19
C LEU A 110 -2.20 0.93 14.79
N ALA A 111 -1.21 1.51 14.13
CA ALA A 111 0.19 1.46 14.58
C ALA A 111 0.38 1.95 16.04
N PRO A 112 -0.25 3.05 16.50
CA PRO A 112 -0.12 3.48 17.90
C PRO A 112 -0.62 2.44 18.89
N ALA A 113 -1.72 1.75 18.59
CA ALA A 113 -2.28 0.72 19.45
C ALA A 113 -1.52 -0.61 19.34
N LEU A 114 -1.05 -1.00 18.17
CA LEU A 114 -0.24 -2.21 17.99
C LEU A 114 1.11 -2.11 18.69
N ASN A 115 1.72 -0.92 18.70
CA ASN A 115 3.06 -0.69 19.24
C ASN A 115 3.04 -0.06 20.66
N GLY A 116 1.90 0.41 21.12
CA GLY A 116 1.74 1.10 22.42
C GLY A 116 0.88 0.33 23.40
N ASP A 117 0.69 0.93 24.59
CA ASP A 117 -0.16 0.38 25.65
C ASP A 117 -1.56 1.02 25.69
N GLN A 118 -1.84 1.95 24.77
CA GLN A 118 -3.14 2.61 24.68
C GLN A 118 -4.13 1.70 23.95
N PRO A 119 -5.40 1.60 24.41
CA PRO A 119 -6.43 0.88 23.69
C PRO A 119 -6.72 1.58 22.36
N ALA A 120 -7.00 0.79 21.32
CA ALA A 120 -7.57 1.32 20.10
C ALA A 120 -9.07 1.51 20.26
N GLU A 121 -9.60 2.63 19.78
CA GLU A 121 -11.04 2.80 19.59
C GLU A 121 -11.43 2.33 18.21
N LEU A 122 -12.38 1.40 18.11
CA LEU A 122 -12.91 0.89 16.86
C LEU A 122 -14.42 1.07 16.77
N ASP A 123 -14.90 1.32 15.56
CA ASP A 123 -16.33 1.31 15.25
C ASP A 123 -16.88 -0.12 15.40
N ARG A 124 -18.02 -0.23 16.07
CA ARG A 124 -18.80 -1.46 16.19
C ARG A 124 -20.00 -1.37 15.27
N PHE A 125 -20.03 -2.21 14.25
CA PHE A 125 -21.13 -2.25 13.29
C PHE A 125 -22.33 -3.04 13.84
N PRO A 126 -23.55 -2.89 13.21
CA PRO A 126 -24.76 -3.55 13.72
C PRO A 126 -24.69 -5.08 13.78
N ASP A 127 -23.82 -5.71 12.97
CA ASP A 127 -23.53 -7.15 13.01
C ASP A 127 -22.57 -7.55 14.16
N GLY A 128 -22.13 -6.59 14.98
CA GLY A 128 -21.15 -6.76 16.04
C GLY A 128 -19.70 -6.75 15.57
N GLY A 129 -19.44 -6.66 14.25
CA GLY A 129 -18.11 -6.67 13.67
C GLY A 129 -17.37 -5.34 13.77
N SER A 130 -16.06 -5.38 13.58
CA SER A 130 -15.18 -4.21 13.43
C SER A 130 -14.99 -3.84 11.95
N PRO A 131 -14.31 -2.71 11.64
CA PRO A 131 -13.87 -2.45 10.29
C PRO A 131 -13.02 -3.58 9.71
N VAL A 132 -13.23 -3.92 8.43
CA VAL A 132 -12.48 -4.93 7.67
C VAL A 132 -11.68 -4.25 6.58
N ARG A 133 -10.40 -4.55 6.48
CA ARG A 133 -9.50 -3.93 5.50
C ARG A 133 -8.58 -4.98 4.87
N SER A 134 -8.11 -4.69 3.66
CA SER A 134 -6.93 -5.37 3.14
C SER A 134 -5.70 -4.90 3.89
N TYR A 135 -4.85 -5.86 4.26
CA TYR A 135 -3.59 -5.63 4.97
C TYR A 135 -2.44 -6.33 4.28
N ILE A 136 -1.24 -5.87 4.55
CA ILE A 136 0.00 -6.58 4.24
C ILE A 136 0.97 -6.45 5.41
N ALA A 137 1.64 -7.53 5.76
CA ALA A 137 2.70 -7.53 6.77
C ALA A 137 4.02 -6.99 6.17
N PRO A 138 4.89 -6.33 6.96
CA PRO A 138 6.13 -5.72 6.45
C PRO A 138 7.05 -6.70 5.72
N GLY A 139 7.27 -7.89 6.27
CA GLY A 139 8.12 -8.91 5.64
C GLY A 139 7.49 -9.47 4.35
N MET A 140 6.16 -9.60 4.29
CA MET A 140 5.47 -9.96 3.05
C MET A 140 5.64 -8.86 2.00
N LEU A 141 5.48 -7.59 2.37
CA LEU A 141 5.72 -6.45 1.48
C LEU A 141 7.15 -6.47 0.93
N ALA A 142 8.14 -6.73 1.77
CA ALA A 142 9.54 -6.83 1.33
C ALA A 142 9.73 -7.93 0.27
N ARG A 143 9.10 -9.10 0.45
CA ARG A 143 9.15 -10.19 -0.56
C ARG A 143 8.46 -9.80 -1.87
N VAL A 144 7.32 -9.10 -1.81
CA VAL A 144 6.64 -8.59 -3.00
C VAL A 144 7.54 -7.60 -3.75
N LEU A 145 8.12 -6.63 -3.05
CA LEU A 145 9.01 -5.63 -3.66
C LEU A 145 10.27 -6.26 -4.28
N ALA A 146 10.89 -7.22 -3.60
CA ALA A 146 12.03 -7.96 -4.14
C ALA A 146 11.66 -8.75 -5.40
N GLY A 147 10.48 -9.39 -5.40
CA GLY A 147 9.95 -10.08 -6.58
C GLY A 147 9.72 -9.13 -7.76
N LEU A 148 9.05 -7.99 -7.53
CA LEU A 148 8.81 -6.98 -8.56
C LEU A 148 10.12 -6.36 -9.09
N ALA A 149 11.09 -6.12 -8.20
CA ALA A 149 12.39 -5.61 -8.57
C ALA A 149 13.20 -6.57 -9.45
N SER A 150 12.86 -7.85 -9.45
CA SER A 150 13.52 -8.90 -10.24
C SER A 150 12.80 -9.23 -11.55
N LEU A 151 11.58 -8.72 -11.77
CA LEU A 151 10.85 -8.97 -13.01
C LEU A 151 11.52 -8.31 -14.22
N PRO A 152 11.41 -8.89 -15.43
CA PRO A 152 11.67 -8.18 -16.66
C PRO A 152 10.81 -6.90 -16.75
N PRO A 153 11.35 -5.77 -17.25
CA PRO A 153 10.61 -4.51 -17.31
C PRO A 153 9.28 -4.59 -18.08
N ASP A 154 9.25 -5.37 -19.15
CA ASP A 154 8.07 -5.60 -20.02
C ASP A 154 6.98 -6.46 -19.34
N ARG A 155 7.29 -7.13 -18.23
CA ARG A 155 6.34 -7.89 -17.42
C ARG A 155 5.87 -7.14 -16.17
N LEU A 156 6.36 -5.95 -15.93
CA LEU A 156 5.95 -5.15 -14.79
C LEU A 156 4.60 -4.47 -15.07
N PRO A 157 3.54 -4.73 -14.30
CA PRO A 157 2.26 -4.04 -14.46
C PRO A 157 2.41 -2.53 -14.21
N SER A 158 1.67 -1.69 -14.92
CA SER A 158 1.68 -0.23 -14.70
C SER A 158 1.04 0.16 -13.37
N VAL A 159 0.04 -0.60 -12.93
CA VAL A 159 -0.65 -0.45 -11.63
C VAL A 159 -0.83 -1.83 -11.03
N LEU A 160 -0.67 -1.95 -9.72
CA LEU A 160 -0.78 -3.22 -9.02
C LEU A 160 -1.32 -3.03 -7.58
N ASN A 161 -2.36 -3.76 -7.23
CA ASN A 161 -2.82 -3.87 -5.85
C ASN A 161 -1.86 -4.72 -5.02
N VAL A 162 -1.48 -4.22 -3.85
CA VAL A 162 -0.52 -4.90 -2.98
C VAL A 162 -1.12 -5.12 -1.60
N ALA A 163 -1.52 -6.36 -1.32
CA ALA A 163 -2.09 -6.81 -0.05
C ALA A 163 -1.86 -8.31 0.14
N ALA A 164 -2.10 -8.81 1.34
CA ALA A 164 -2.37 -10.23 1.56
C ALA A 164 -3.71 -10.62 0.90
N ARG A 165 -3.87 -11.91 0.61
CA ARG A 165 -5.03 -12.42 -0.13
C ARG A 165 -6.34 -12.24 0.63
N GLN A 166 -6.32 -12.47 1.93
CA GLN A 166 -7.50 -12.34 2.79
C GLN A 166 -7.54 -10.96 3.44
N PRO A 167 -8.67 -10.26 3.39
CA PRO A 167 -8.88 -9.09 4.23
C PRO A 167 -8.97 -9.51 5.70
N VAL A 168 -8.66 -8.60 6.61
CA VAL A 168 -8.62 -8.86 8.06
C VAL A 168 -9.46 -7.83 8.79
N ALA A 169 -10.19 -8.28 9.81
CA ALA A 169 -10.87 -7.39 10.73
C ALA A 169 -9.85 -6.67 11.63
N MET A 170 -10.01 -5.37 11.82
CA MET A 170 -9.07 -4.58 12.60
C MET A 170 -8.99 -5.06 14.06
N ALA A 171 -10.12 -5.55 14.62
CA ALA A 171 -10.16 -6.13 15.96
C ALA A 171 -9.32 -7.41 16.07
N ASP A 172 -9.27 -8.24 15.01
CA ASP A 172 -8.49 -9.48 15.02
C ASP A 172 -6.98 -9.20 15.08
N LEU A 173 -6.51 -8.14 14.40
CA LEU A 173 -5.10 -7.71 14.49
C LEU A 173 -4.75 -7.27 15.91
N LEU A 174 -5.62 -6.48 16.54
CA LEU A 174 -5.40 -6.02 17.91
C LEU A 174 -5.45 -7.19 18.90
N GLN A 175 -6.40 -8.10 18.75
CA GLN A 175 -6.50 -9.31 19.56
C GLN A 175 -5.25 -10.19 19.41
N ALA A 176 -4.78 -10.42 18.18
CA ALA A 176 -3.55 -11.18 17.91
C ALA A 176 -2.29 -10.52 18.51
N ALA A 177 -2.30 -9.19 18.64
CA ALA A 177 -1.24 -8.44 19.29
C ALA A 177 -1.37 -8.41 20.82
N GLY A 178 -2.46 -8.97 21.40
CA GLY A 178 -2.76 -8.89 22.83
C GLY A 178 -3.19 -7.50 23.28
N ARG A 179 -3.84 -6.73 22.39
CA ARG A 179 -4.26 -5.36 22.67
C ARG A 179 -5.75 -5.28 22.95
N TYR A 180 -6.13 -4.33 23.81
CA TYR A 180 -7.53 -4.07 24.15
C TYR A 180 -8.17 -3.15 23.11
N VAL A 181 -9.46 -3.39 22.85
CA VAL A 181 -10.29 -2.58 21.97
C VAL A 181 -11.34 -1.85 22.80
N THR A 182 -11.42 -0.54 22.65
CA THR A 182 -12.55 0.26 23.08
C THR A 182 -13.53 0.37 21.92
N TRP A 183 -14.80 0.08 22.17
CA TRP A 183 -15.82 0.08 21.14
C TRP A 183 -16.65 1.36 21.19
N ARG A 184 -16.95 1.90 20.02
CA ARG A 184 -18.01 2.92 19.85
C ARG A 184 -18.96 2.46 18.76
N ASP A 185 -20.21 2.89 18.79
CA ASP A 185 -21.15 2.59 17.73
C ASP A 185 -20.68 3.23 16.41
N ALA A 186 -20.76 2.49 15.32
CA ALA A 186 -20.36 2.97 14.01
C ALA A 186 -21.26 4.13 13.57
N PRO A 187 -20.70 5.28 13.14
CA PRO A 187 -21.48 6.35 12.51
C PRO A 187 -22.29 5.83 11.31
N PRO A 188 -23.42 6.45 10.96
CA PRO A 188 -24.27 5.99 9.84
C PRO A 188 -23.57 5.93 8.49
N ASP A 189 -22.55 6.78 8.27
CA ASP A 189 -21.74 6.87 7.07
C ASP A 189 -20.42 6.07 7.14
N ALA A 190 -20.19 5.35 8.24
CA ALA A 190 -18.99 4.52 8.41
C ALA A 190 -19.00 3.37 7.40
N VAL A 191 -17.84 3.10 6.82
CA VAL A 191 -17.65 2.01 5.85
C VAL A 191 -17.01 0.82 6.54
N GLN A 192 -17.78 -0.24 6.72
CA GLN A 192 -17.31 -1.45 7.40
C GLN A 192 -16.19 -2.15 6.63
N SER A 193 -16.34 -2.33 5.31
CA SER A 193 -15.40 -3.12 4.52
C SER A 193 -14.80 -2.33 3.37
N VAL A 194 -13.46 -2.26 3.31
CA VAL A 194 -12.71 -1.71 2.16
C VAL A 194 -11.60 -2.70 1.81
N THR A 195 -11.73 -3.36 0.64
CA THR A 195 -10.84 -4.47 0.30
C THR A 195 -10.38 -4.44 -1.15
N LEU A 196 -9.17 -4.96 -1.38
CA LEU A 196 -8.53 -5.08 -2.67
C LEU A 196 -8.62 -6.52 -3.19
N ASN A 197 -8.76 -6.67 -4.49
CA ASN A 197 -8.48 -7.91 -5.21
C ASN A 197 -6.99 -7.97 -5.53
N VAL A 198 -6.34 -9.08 -5.26
CA VAL A 198 -4.90 -9.28 -5.49
C VAL A 198 -4.61 -10.41 -6.48
N ASN A 199 -5.56 -10.73 -7.34
CA ASN A 199 -5.38 -11.78 -8.35
C ASN A 199 -4.24 -11.44 -9.32
N LEU A 200 -4.14 -10.17 -9.75
CA LEU A 200 -3.04 -9.72 -10.62
C LEU A 200 -1.69 -9.87 -9.93
N LEU A 201 -1.58 -9.51 -8.64
CA LEU A 201 -0.36 -9.71 -7.86
C LEU A 201 0.00 -11.20 -7.76
N SER A 202 -0.98 -12.07 -7.49
CA SER A 202 -0.76 -13.52 -7.41
C SER A 202 -0.29 -14.11 -8.74
N GLN A 203 -0.79 -13.60 -9.85
CA GLN A 203 -0.36 -14.03 -11.21
C GLN A 203 1.02 -13.47 -11.57
N THR A 204 1.31 -12.23 -11.15
CA THR A 204 2.58 -11.55 -11.41
C THR A 204 3.73 -12.19 -10.63
N LEU A 205 3.47 -12.59 -9.38
CA LEU A 205 4.46 -13.16 -8.45
C LEU A 205 3.95 -14.50 -7.86
N PRO A 206 3.78 -15.55 -8.66
CA PRO A 206 3.23 -16.83 -8.19
C PRO A 206 4.08 -17.52 -7.12
N GLN A 207 5.35 -17.15 -7.02
CA GLN A 207 6.29 -17.67 -6.00
C GLN A 207 6.16 -16.98 -4.63
N VAL A 208 5.41 -15.87 -4.54
CA VAL A 208 5.21 -15.16 -3.26
C VAL A 208 3.94 -15.67 -2.61
N ASP A 209 4.09 -16.27 -1.43
CA ASP A 209 2.93 -16.63 -0.62
C ASP A 209 2.29 -15.36 -0.03
N LEU A 210 1.04 -15.11 -0.44
CA LEU A 210 0.22 -13.97 0.00
C LEU A 210 -0.80 -14.37 1.07
N VAL A 211 -0.76 -15.60 1.57
CA VAL A 211 -1.66 -16.06 2.63
C VAL A 211 -1.13 -15.61 3.98
N ALA A 212 -1.92 -14.88 4.71
CA ALA A 212 -1.64 -14.54 6.11
C ALA A 212 -2.94 -14.16 6.82
N ASP A 213 -3.11 -14.68 8.02
CA ASP A 213 -4.13 -14.28 8.98
C ASP A 213 -3.58 -13.22 9.95
N ALA A 214 -4.41 -12.70 10.85
CA ALA A 214 -4.01 -11.69 11.81
C ALA A 214 -2.85 -12.14 12.71
N PRO A 215 -2.82 -13.36 13.30
CA PRO A 215 -1.67 -13.85 14.06
C PRO A 215 -0.37 -13.90 13.28
N ALA A 216 -0.41 -14.38 12.03
CA ALA A 216 0.77 -14.44 11.15
C ALA A 216 1.28 -13.05 10.81
N MET A 217 0.38 -12.09 10.52
CA MET A 217 0.74 -10.71 10.24
C MET A 217 1.40 -10.02 11.44
N VAL A 218 0.86 -10.20 12.63
CA VAL A 218 1.45 -9.64 13.87
C VAL A 218 2.80 -10.29 14.19
N SER A 219 2.92 -11.60 13.97
CA SER A 219 4.22 -12.29 14.12
C SER A 219 5.27 -11.77 13.14
N ASP A 220 4.87 -11.52 11.89
CA ASP A 220 5.77 -10.93 10.87
C ASP A 220 6.22 -9.51 11.30
N LEU A 221 5.30 -8.66 11.78
CA LEU A 221 5.64 -7.33 12.30
C LEU A 221 6.69 -7.42 13.42
N LYS A 222 6.47 -8.28 14.42
CA LYS A 222 7.41 -8.44 15.53
C LYS A 222 8.80 -8.87 15.08
N ARG A 223 8.89 -9.79 14.12
CA ARG A 223 10.18 -10.21 13.54
C ARG A 223 10.91 -9.05 12.83
N THR A 224 10.17 -8.24 12.09
CA THR A 224 10.73 -7.10 11.34
C THR A 224 11.22 -5.98 12.28
N GLN A 225 10.58 -5.83 13.45
CA GLN A 225 11.01 -4.85 14.46
C GLN A 225 12.24 -5.31 15.27
N ALA A 226 12.50 -6.60 15.32
CA ALA A 226 13.61 -7.18 16.07
C ALA A 226 14.90 -7.34 15.23
N ALA A 227 14.84 -7.11 13.93
CA ALA A 227 15.94 -7.22 12.96
C ALA A 227 16.72 -5.92 12.81
#